data_85f4d3bd7055bb86591f8ada31d6f8f3
#
_entry.id   85f4d3bd7055bb86591f8ada31d6f8f3
#
_cell.length_a   1.000
_cell.length_b   1.000
_cell.length_c   1.000
_cell.angle_alpha   90.00
_cell.angle_beta   90.00
_cell.angle_gamma   90.00
#
_symmetry.space_group_name_H-M   'P 1'
#
loop_
_entity.id
_entity.type
_entity.pdbx_description
1 polymer ?
#
loop_
_entity_poly.entity_id
_entity_poly.type
_entity_poly.pdbx_seq_one_letter_code
_entity_poly.pdbx_strand_id
1 'polypeptide(L)'
;MSGMVALVIGSFEMPVHAASLDGVRSLLLACFKSANASSCDRALVLTEAMQRRAADRQLYPCQTLLLGLQAEVVMVQLAEQRGQKAFETLRDSERLCADL
;
A
#
# COMPACT_ATOMS: atom_id res chain seq x y z
N MET A 1 23.75 -31.58 -1.84
CA MET A 1 22.98 -31.55 -2.38
C MET A 1 21.75 -30.75 -2.36
N SER A 2 20.74 -31.13 -1.91
CA SER A 2 19.51 -30.47 -2.09
C SER A 2 19.26 -29.34 -1.13
N GLY A 3 20.11 -29.16 -0.20
CA GLY A 3 19.83 -28.18 0.80
C GLY A 3 19.78 -26.75 0.31
N MET A 4 20.43 -26.50 -0.78
CA MET A 4 20.51 -25.15 -1.24
C MET A 4 19.16 -24.59 -1.65
N VAL A 5 18.27 -25.44 -1.93
CA VAL A 5 16.97 -24.97 -2.37
C VAL A 5 16.32 -24.06 -1.33
N ALA A 6 16.41 -24.43 -0.12
CA ALA A 6 15.73 -23.69 0.93
C ALA A 6 16.24 -22.27 1.06
N LEU A 7 17.45 -22.07 0.68
CA LEU A 7 18.03 -20.75 0.86
C LEU A 7 17.34 -19.69 0.08
N VAL A 8 16.89 -20.06 -1.09
CA VAL A 8 16.26 -19.10 -1.96
C VAL A 8 15.02 -18.54 -1.35
N ILE A 9 14.33 -19.37 -0.62
CA ILE A 9 13.07 -18.97 -0.06
C ILE A 9 13.22 -17.87 0.96
N GLY A 10 14.28 -17.88 1.68
CA GLY A 10 14.46 -16.93 2.74
C GLY A 10 14.41 -15.50 2.26
N SER A 11 14.78 -15.27 1.02
CA SER A 11 14.83 -13.92 0.52
C SER A 11 13.45 -13.31 0.36
N PHE A 12 12.43 -14.11 0.37
CA PHE A 12 11.09 -13.60 0.21
C PHE A 12 10.58 -12.87 1.41
N GLU A 13 11.32 -12.87 2.46
CA GLU A 13 10.87 -12.17 3.64
C GLU A 13 11.07 -10.69 3.56
N MET A 14 11.76 -10.25 2.57
CA MET A 14 11.95 -8.83 2.37
C MET A 14 10.66 -8.05 2.30
N PRO A 15 9.60 -8.59 1.73
CA PRO A 15 8.36 -7.83 1.57
C PRO A 15 7.77 -7.29 2.86
N VAL A 16 8.21 -7.79 3.98
CA VAL A 16 7.68 -7.31 5.24
C VAL A 16 7.89 -5.81 5.38
N HIS A 17 9.04 -5.31 4.97
CA HIS A 17 9.29 -3.89 5.05
C HIS A 17 8.49 -3.11 4.03
N ALA A 18 8.26 -3.72 2.88
CA ALA A 18 7.48 -3.04 1.85
C ALA A 18 6.03 -2.86 2.26
N ALA A 19 5.59 -3.58 3.29
CA ALA A 19 4.22 -3.45 3.75
C ALA A 19 4.01 -2.28 4.68
N SER A 20 5.03 -1.46 4.93
CA SER A 20 4.83 -0.24 5.69
C SER A 20 4.41 0.88 4.76
N LEU A 21 3.74 1.87 5.31
CA LEU A 21 3.26 2.97 4.48
C LEU A 21 4.43 3.73 3.88
N ASP A 22 5.52 3.86 4.60
CA ASP A 22 6.72 4.50 4.06
C ASP A 22 7.22 3.78 2.81
N GLY A 23 7.15 2.45 2.82
CA GLY A 23 7.61 1.68 1.68
C GLY A 23 6.70 1.77 0.48
N VAL A 24 5.46 2.19 0.67
CA VAL A 24 4.48 2.25 -0.41
C VAL A 24 4.28 3.68 -0.90
N ARG A 25 4.74 4.67 -0.13
CA ARG A 25 4.46 6.06 -0.42
C ARG A 25 4.84 6.47 -1.85
N SER A 26 6.03 6.08 -2.30
CA SER A 26 6.45 6.49 -3.63
C SER A 26 5.60 5.88 -4.72
N LEU A 27 5.12 4.66 -4.50
CA LEU A 27 4.22 4.02 -5.46
C LEU A 27 2.88 4.73 -5.51
N LEU A 28 2.36 5.12 -4.35
CA LEU A 28 1.10 5.85 -4.30
C LEU A 28 1.24 7.22 -4.96
N LEU A 29 2.34 7.91 -4.70
CA LEU A 29 2.55 9.21 -5.32
C LEU A 29 2.67 9.09 -6.84
N ALA A 30 3.39 8.08 -7.32
CA ALA A 30 3.52 7.88 -8.76
C ALA A 30 2.16 7.53 -9.36
N CYS A 31 1.36 6.74 -8.67
CA CYS A 31 0.02 6.43 -9.13
C CYS A 31 -0.84 7.68 -9.20
N PHE A 32 -0.86 8.47 -8.12
CA PHE A 32 -1.75 9.63 -8.05
C PHE A 32 -1.33 10.75 -9.00
N LYS A 33 -0.03 10.92 -9.19
CA LYS A 33 0.46 12.02 -10.03
C LYS A 33 0.44 11.69 -11.51
N SER A 34 0.76 10.44 -11.86
CA SER A 34 0.97 10.08 -13.26
C SER A 34 0.07 8.97 -13.76
N ALA A 35 -0.75 8.39 -12.89
CA ALA A 35 -1.57 7.25 -13.25
C ALA A 35 -0.74 6.11 -13.84
N ASN A 36 0.49 5.96 -13.34
CA ASN A 36 1.39 4.91 -13.82
C ASN A 36 0.80 3.55 -13.45
N ALA A 37 0.47 2.74 -14.45
CA ALA A 37 -0.25 1.50 -14.23
C ALA A 37 0.49 0.55 -13.30
N SER A 38 1.79 0.40 -13.51
CA SER A 38 2.59 -0.50 -12.67
C SER A 38 2.60 -0.03 -11.23
N SER A 39 2.80 1.26 -11.01
CA SER A 39 2.81 1.82 -9.66
C SER A 39 1.46 1.68 -8.99
N CYS A 40 0.38 1.92 -9.72
CA CYS A 40 -0.97 1.80 -9.18
C CYS A 40 -1.25 0.35 -8.78
N ASP A 41 -0.89 -0.61 -9.65
CA ASP A 41 -1.13 -2.01 -9.33
C ASP A 41 -0.36 -2.45 -8.09
N ARG A 42 0.89 -2.07 -8.00
CA ARG A 42 1.70 -2.45 -6.86
C ARG A 42 1.24 -1.78 -5.59
N ALA A 43 0.86 -0.52 -5.69
CA ALA A 43 0.34 0.20 -4.54
C ALA A 43 -0.94 -0.47 -4.02
N LEU A 44 -1.79 -0.92 -4.93
CA LEU A 44 -3.04 -1.57 -4.54
C LEU A 44 -2.77 -2.85 -3.77
N VAL A 45 -1.86 -3.68 -4.27
CA VAL A 45 -1.53 -4.93 -3.60
C VAL A 45 -0.95 -4.67 -2.21
N LEU A 46 -0.04 -3.71 -2.11
CA LEU A 46 0.62 -3.46 -0.83
C LEU A 46 -0.30 -2.80 0.18
N THR A 47 -1.16 -1.89 -0.26
CA THR A 47 -2.10 -1.27 0.68
C THR A 47 -3.15 -2.26 1.13
N GLU A 48 -3.49 -3.23 0.30
CA GLU A 48 -4.40 -4.28 0.73
C GLU A 48 -3.78 -5.12 1.84
N ALA A 49 -2.51 -5.48 1.68
CA ALA A 49 -1.83 -6.24 2.72
C ALA A 49 -1.76 -5.44 4.02
N MET A 50 -1.52 -4.15 3.91
CA MET A 50 -1.47 -3.30 5.09
C MET A 50 -2.82 -3.19 5.77
N GLN A 51 -3.90 -3.06 5.00
CA GLN A 51 -5.20 -2.92 5.62
C GLN A 51 -5.62 -4.20 6.34
N ARG A 52 -5.23 -5.37 5.82
CA ARG A 52 -5.50 -6.60 6.54
C ARG A 52 -4.75 -6.66 7.85
N ARG A 53 -3.50 -6.19 7.84
CA ARG A 53 -2.72 -6.17 9.06
C ARG A 53 -3.28 -5.19 10.07
N ALA A 54 -3.77 -4.05 9.60
CA ALA A 54 -4.42 -3.10 10.49
C ALA A 54 -5.66 -3.72 11.12
N ALA A 55 -6.44 -4.46 10.34
CA ALA A 55 -7.62 -5.14 10.87
C ALA A 55 -7.23 -6.17 11.91
N ASP A 56 -6.18 -6.95 11.65
CA ASP A 56 -5.73 -7.97 12.60
C ASP A 56 -5.30 -7.35 13.92
N ARG A 57 -4.79 -6.15 13.87
CA ARG A 57 -4.33 -5.44 15.05
C ARG A 57 -5.41 -4.53 15.63
N GLN A 58 -6.59 -4.57 15.06
CA GLN A 58 -7.73 -3.78 15.51
C GLN A 58 -7.45 -2.27 15.44
N LEU A 59 -6.65 -1.87 14.48
CA LEU A 59 -6.38 -0.46 14.23
C LEU A 59 -7.39 0.03 13.19
N TYR A 60 -8.64 0.14 13.61
CA TYR A 60 -9.72 0.38 12.66
C TYR A 60 -9.69 1.73 11.97
N PRO A 61 -9.30 2.83 12.62
CA PRO A 61 -9.16 4.08 11.87
C PRO A 61 -8.11 3.96 10.77
N CYS A 62 -7.00 3.29 11.05
CA CYS A 62 -5.98 3.04 10.05
C CYS A 62 -6.53 2.16 8.94
N GLN A 63 -7.22 1.09 9.29
CA GLN A 63 -7.79 0.19 8.30
C GLN A 63 -8.74 0.93 7.36
N THR A 64 -9.60 1.78 7.91
CA THR A 64 -10.57 2.52 7.10
C THR A 64 -9.86 3.42 6.10
N LEU A 65 -8.79 4.09 6.53
CA LEU A 65 -8.06 4.96 5.63
C LEU A 65 -7.32 4.18 4.55
N LEU A 66 -6.80 3.00 4.89
CA LEU A 66 -6.14 2.17 3.89
C LEU A 66 -7.13 1.65 2.85
N LEU A 67 -8.35 1.35 3.27
CA LEU A 67 -9.39 1.01 2.31
C LEU A 67 -9.70 2.21 1.42
N GLY A 68 -9.71 3.40 1.99
CA GLY A 68 -9.88 4.61 1.22
C GLY A 68 -8.77 4.82 0.20
N LEU A 69 -7.51 4.53 0.60
CA LEU A 69 -6.40 4.62 -0.34
C LEU A 69 -6.58 3.66 -1.50
N GLN A 70 -7.02 2.44 -1.22
CA GLN A 70 -7.27 1.48 -2.29
C GLN A 70 -8.33 2.01 -3.25
N ALA A 71 -9.38 2.61 -2.71
CA ALA A 71 -10.43 3.18 -3.55
C ALA A 71 -9.87 4.31 -4.41
N GLU A 72 -9.01 5.16 -3.85
CA GLU A 72 -8.40 6.24 -4.62
C GLU A 72 -7.55 5.70 -5.76
N VAL A 73 -6.79 4.64 -5.51
CA VAL A 73 -5.98 4.03 -6.55
C VAL A 73 -6.86 3.52 -7.69
N VAL A 74 -7.96 2.83 -7.33
CA VAL A 74 -8.86 2.30 -8.35
C VAL A 74 -9.49 3.43 -9.16
N MET A 75 -9.86 4.53 -8.50
CA MET A 75 -10.46 5.65 -9.22
C MET A 75 -9.47 6.26 -10.20
N VAL A 76 -8.19 6.36 -9.81
CA VAL A 76 -7.18 6.85 -10.73
C VAL A 76 -7.03 5.92 -11.92
N GLN A 77 -7.05 4.60 -11.67
CA GLN A 77 -6.94 3.64 -12.75
C GLN A 77 -8.12 3.71 -13.72
N LEU A 78 -9.26 4.16 -13.22
CA LEU A 78 -10.44 4.34 -14.06
C LEU A 78 -10.50 5.74 -14.70
N ALA A 79 -9.40 6.45 -14.61
CA ALA A 79 -9.28 7.79 -15.18
C ALA A 79 -10.22 8.80 -14.54
N GLU A 80 -10.60 8.56 -13.30
CA GLU A 80 -11.39 9.53 -12.55
C GLU A 80 -10.45 10.51 -11.87
N GLN A 81 -10.77 11.79 -11.98
CA GLN A 81 -9.93 12.82 -11.39
C GLN A 81 -10.21 12.90 -9.90
N ARG A 82 -9.34 12.34 -9.10
CA ARG A 82 -9.49 12.43 -7.66
C ARG A 82 -8.69 13.57 -7.07
N GLY A 83 -7.64 13.99 -7.78
CA GLY A 83 -6.91 15.17 -7.42
C GLY A 83 -6.47 15.19 -5.97
N GLN A 84 -6.82 16.27 -5.29
CA GLN A 84 -6.37 16.50 -3.95
C GLN A 84 -6.90 15.48 -2.95
N LYS A 85 -8.06 14.89 -3.25
CA LYS A 85 -8.65 13.92 -2.33
C LYS A 85 -7.72 12.74 -2.09
N ALA A 86 -7.08 12.24 -3.15
CA ALA A 86 -6.16 11.10 -3.01
C ALA A 86 -4.99 11.47 -2.11
N PHE A 87 -4.44 12.67 -2.28
CA PHE A 87 -3.31 13.10 -1.46
C PHE A 87 -3.71 13.32 -0.02
N GLU A 88 -4.92 13.81 0.22
CA GLU A 88 -5.41 13.98 1.57
C GLU A 88 -5.58 12.64 2.27
N THR A 89 -6.13 11.66 1.56
CA THR A 89 -6.30 10.33 2.12
C THR A 89 -4.94 9.72 2.46
N LEU A 90 -3.95 9.93 1.60
CA LEU A 90 -2.61 9.45 1.89
C LEU A 90 -2.04 10.10 3.15
N ARG A 91 -2.19 11.40 3.27
CA ARG A 91 -1.67 12.12 4.43
C ARG A 91 -2.32 11.64 5.71
N ASP A 92 -3.64 11.46 5.69
CA ASP A 92 -4.35 10.99 6.87
C ASP A 92 -3.94 9.56 7.22
N SER A 93 -3.71 8.74 6.20
CA SER A 93 -3.26 7.37 6.43
C SER A 93 -1.89 7.35 7.08
N GLU A 94 -0.99 8.22 6.63
CA GLU A 94 0.34 8.29 7.21
C GLU A 94 0.26 8.62 8.70
N ARG A 95 -0.66 9.51 9.06
CA ARG A 95 -0.81 9.91 10.45
C ARG A 95 -1.44 8.81 11.30
N LEU A 96 -2.49 8.18 10.81
CA LEU A 96 -3.23 7.22 11.61
C LEU A 96 -2.70 5.80 11.53
N CYS A 97 -1.82 5.52 10.58
CA CYS A 97 -1.19 4.22 10.45
C CYS A 97 0.26 4.22 10.89
N ALA A 98 0.65 5.23 11.66
CA ALA A 98 2.05 5.35 12.06
C ALA A 98 2.52 4.16 12.87
N ASP A 99 1.61 3.51 13.59
CA ASP A 99 1.96 2.36 14.42
C ASP A 99 1.92 1.03 13.66
N LEU A 100 1.56 1.07 12.42
CA LEU A 100 1.48 -0.14 11.65
C LEU A 100 2.86 -0.58 11.20
#